data_614aa051de6846e7342420ec69a64360
#
_entry.id   614aa051de6846e7342420ec69a64360
#
_cell.length_a   1.000
_cell.length_b   1.000
_cell.length_c   1.000
_cell.angle_alpha   90.00
_cell.angle_beta   90.00
_cell.angle_gamma   90.00
#
_symmetry.space_group_name_H-M   'P 1'
#
loop_
_entity.id
_entity.type
_entity.pdbx_description
1 polymer ?
#
loop_
_entity_poly.entity_id
_entity_poly.type
_entity_poly.pdbx_seq_one_letter_code
_entity_poly.pdbx_strand_id
1 'polypeptide(L)'
;MKKVDLDKLSKNGVNIIFLNSYAFTEHGQRDVLDWIKQANDHGIEVHIWMQIFNTGDWISPLKNGTPDTAYFNYKIEEAKYYAGLDGVSGLQIDYIRYEGDAYKYPNGTAAITQFVKSFSESVKKVDPSLTVSATVMPEENASYYYGQDIPTIGKYVDVIVPMMYKGNYQQNSSWIQNTTEWFVNNSGDAKIWIGLQTYKSDFNVTKTPVKELMNDQKFAFDNGANGVIYFRWGLNEELENEKLN
;
A
#
# COMPACT_ATOMS: atom_id res chain seq x y z
N MET A 1 1.13 -7.61 17.12
CA MET A 1 -0.01 -8.50 16.87
C MET A 1 -0.87 -8.74 18.11
N LYS A 2 -0.38 -9.19 19.24
CA LYS A 2 -1.18 -9.54 20.46
C LYS A 2 -2.04 -8.42 21.08
N LYS A 3 -1.90 -7.17 20.65
CA LYS A 3 -2.66 -6.02 21.17
C LYS A 3 -3.81 -5.55 20.24
N VAL A 4 -4.00 -6.19 19.09
CA VAL A 4 -5.04 -5.83 18.13
C VAL A 4 -6.33 -6.52 18.54
N ASP A 5 -7.38 -5.75 18.79
CA ASP A 5 -8.73 -6.25 19.05
C ASP A 5 -9.45 -6.45 17.71
N LEU A 6 -9.34 -7.66 17.16
CA LEU A 6 -9.89 -8.01 15.85
C LEU A 6 -11.41 -7.97 15.82
N ASP A 7 -12.07 -8.35 16.91
CA ASP A 7 -13.54 -8.27 17.02
C ASP A 7 -14.03 -6.82 16.94
N LYS A 8 -13.36 -5.92 17.64
CA LYS A 8 -13.65 -4.49 17.60
C LYS A 8 -13.41 -3.90 16.21
N LEU A 9 -12.27 -4.21 15.58
CA LEU A 9 -11.96 -3.70 14.24
C LEU A 9 -13.00 -4.17 13.22
N SER A 10 -13.35 -5.45 13.22
CA SER A 10 -14.38 -5.99 12.34
C SER A 10 -15.74 -5.31 12.54
N LYS A 11 -16.18 -5.16 13.79
CA LYS A 11 -17.44 -4.45 14.13
C LYS A 11 -17.45 -2.98 13.70
N ASN A 12 -16.29 -2.36 13.62
CA ASN A 12 -16.11 -0.98 13.18
C ASN A 12 -15.94 -0.83 11.65
N GLY A 13 -15.99 -1.93 10.90
CA GLY A 13 -15.97 -1.90 9.43
C GLY A 13 -14.59 -2.09 8.81
N VAL A 14 -13.56 -2.41 9.60
CA VAL A 14 -12.27 -2.82 9.05
C VAL A 14 -12.42 -4.20 8.44
N ASN A 15 -12.17 -4.32 7.14
CA ASN A 15 -12.30 -5.56 6.38
C ASN A 15 -10.95 -6.05 5.81
N ILE A 16 -9.90 -5.24 5.85
CA ILE A 16 -8.55 -5.61 5.41
C ILE A 16 -7.52 -5.06 6.39
N ILE A 17 -6.50 -5.87 6.70
CA ILE A 17 -5.31 -5.42 7.42
C ILE A 17 -4.08 -5.65 6.55
N PHE A 18 -3.25 -4.62 6.40
CA PHE A 18 -1.93 -4.72 5.79
C PHE A 18 -0.90 -5.04 6.87
N LEU A 19 -0.44 -6.29 6.88
CA LEU A 19 0.54 -6.78 7.84
C LEU A 19 1.95 -6.65 7.26
N ASN A 20 2.80 -5.85 7.89
CA ASN A 20 4.19 -5.73 7.47
C ASN A 20 4.90 -7.09 7.51
N SER A 21 5.57 -7.46 6.43
CA SER A 21 6.28 -8.74 6.29
C SER A 21 7.35 -8.96 7.38
N TYR A 22 7.85 -7.90 7.98
CA TYR A 22 8.78 -7.98 9.13
C TYR A 22 8.19 -8.72 10.33
N ALA A 23 6.86 -8.81 10.45
CA ALA A 23 6.19 -9.59 11.48
C ALA A 23 6.63 -11.07 11.50
N PHE A 24 6.94 -11.65 10.34
CA PHE A 24 7.44 -13.03 10.25
C PHE A 24 8.82 -13.21 10.89
N THR A 25 9.68 -12.20 10.75
CA THR A 25 11.00 -12.19 11.39
C THR A 25 10.89 -11.93 12.90
N GLU A 26 10.00 -11.03 13.32
CA GLU A 26 9.85 -10.64 14.72
C GLU A 26 9.14 -11.69 15.59
N HIS A 27 8.12 -12.35 15.04
CA HIS A 27 7.23 -13.23 15.79
C HIS A 27 7.31 -14.70 15.38
N GLY A 28 7.95 -14.99 14.24
CA GLY A 28 8.00 -16.33 13.65
C GLY A 28 6.76 -16.70 12.85
N GLN A 29 6.95 -17.58 11.87
CA GLN A 29 5.91 -17.96 10.91
C GLN A 29 4.64 -18.52 11.58
N ARG A 30 4.79 -19.42 12.54
CA ARG A 30 3.65 -20.07 13.19
C ARG A 30 2.73 -19.07 13.88
N ASP A 31 3.29 -18.17 14.67
CA ASP A 31 2.51 -17.19 15.45
C ASP A 31 1.84 -16.17 14.51
N VAL A 32 2.48 -15.84 13.37
CA VAL A 32 1.88 -14.97 12.35
C VAL A 32 0.73 -15.67 11.64
N LEU A 33 0.87 -16.92 11.22
CA LEU A 33 -0.21 -17.69 10.58
C LEU A 33 -1.39 -17.90 11.51
N ASP A 34 -1.15 -18.20 12.78
CA ASP A 34 -2.20 -18.33 13.80
C ASP A 34 -2.96 -16.99 13.97
N TRP A 35 -2.27 -15.85 13.89
CA TRP A 35 -2.90 -14.53 13.95
C TRP A 35 -3.67 -14.19 12.67
N ILE A 36 -3.13 -14.52 11.49
CA ILE A 36 -3.82 -14.37 10.19
C ILE A 36 -5.13 -15.16 10.22
N LYS A 37 -5.09 -16.41 10.67
CA LYS A 37 -6.29 -17.21 10.82
C LYS A 37 -7.32 -16.53 11.74
N GLN A 38 -6.91 -16.01 12.89
CA GLN A 38 -7.81 -15.26 13.78
C GLN A 38 -8.43 -14.04 13.10
N ALA A 39 -7.67 -13.26 12.31
CA ALA A 39 -8.19 -12.15 11.55
C ALA A 39 -9.28 -12.61 10.55
N ASN A 40 -9.00 -13.69 9.81
CA ASN A 40 -9.94 -14.26 8.85
C ASN A 40 -11.21 -14.82 9.55
N ASP A 41 -11.09 -15.43 10.72
CA ASP A 41 -12.23 -15.88 11.53
C ASP A 41 -13.16 -14.72 11.97
N HIS A 42 -12.64 -13.47 11.99
CA HIS A 42 -13.40 -12.23 12.22
C HIS A 42 -13.84 -11.53 10.92
N GLY A 43 -13.67 -12.17 9.76
CA GLY A 43 -14.02 -11.59 8.46
C GLY A 43 -13.07 -10.49 7.97
N ILE A 44 -11.84 -10.45 8.49
CA ILE A 44 -10.80 -9.49 8.10
C ILE A 44 -9.78 -10.20 7.21
N GLU A 45 -9.65 -9.75 5.97
CA GLU A 45 -8.60 -10.17 5.05
C GLU A 45 -7.23 -9.67 5.51
N VAL A 46 -6.18 -10.45 5.26
CA VAL A 46 -4.81 -10.03 5.57
C VAL A 46 -3.98 -9.99 4.30
N HIS A 47 -3.48 -8.78 3.99
CA HIS A 47 -2.53 -8.56 2.91
C HIS A 47 -1.12 -8.39 3.48
N ILE A 48 -0.14 -9.09 2.95
CA ILE A 48 1.25 -8.90 3.38
C ILE A 48 1.83 -7.66 2.71
N TRP A 49 2.26 -6.69 3.54
CA TRP A 49 2.89 -5.46 3.11
C TRP A 49 4.41 -5.66 2.98
N MET A 50 4.91 -5.60 1.75
CA MET A 50 6.30 -5.79 1.39
C MET A 50 6.95 -4.47 0.99
N GLN A 51 8.11 -4.18 1.57
CA GLN A 51 8.98 -3.06 1.16
C GLN A 51 9.93 -3.54 0.06
N ILE A 52 9.95 -2.81 -1.07
CA ILE A 52 10.69 -3.25 -2.26
C ILE A 52 12.03 -2.52 -2.40
N PHE A 53 12.06 -1.26 -2.82
CA PHE A 53 13.30 -0.52 -3.08
C PHE A 53 13.76 0.37 -1.91
N ASN A 54 13.19 0.17 -0.72
CA ASN A 54 13.69 0.71 0.54
C ASN A 54 13.41 -0.27 1.67
N THR A 55 14.46 -0.82 2.24
CA THR A 55 14.40 -1.76 3.39
C THR A 55 15.23 -1.24 4.57
N GLY A 56 15.32 0.08 4.71
CA GLY A 56 16.20 0.82 5.61
C GLY A 56 17.11 1.75 4.82
N ASP A 57 17.71 1.23 3.73
CA ASP A 57 18.46 2.01 2.73
C ASP A 57 17.76 1.94 1.37
N TRP A 58 17.95 2.97 0.54
CA TRP A 58 17.45 2.99 -0.83
C TRP A 58 18.24 2.04 -1.73
N ILE A 59 17.50 1.20 -2.45
CA ILE A 59 18.02 0.23 -3.40
C ILE A 59 17.61 0.68 -4.79
N SER A 60 18.58 0.86 -5.68
CA SER A 60 18.27 1.24 -7.06
C SER A 60 17.60 0.07 -7.80
N PRO A 61 16.52 0.31 -8.55
CA PRO A 61 15.95 -0.69 -9.46
C PRO A 61 16.86 -1.00 -10.66
N LEU A 62 17.96 -0.23 -10.82
CA LEU A 62 18.95 -0.41 -11.87
C LEU A 62 20.31 -0.83 -11.31
N LYS A 63 20.97 -1.75 -12.02
CA LYS A 63 22.36 -2.13 -11.84
C LYS A 63 23.09 -1.89 -13.15
N ASN A 64 24.14 -1.05 -13.13
CA ASN A 64 24.88 -0.65 -14.34
C ASN A 64 23.98 -0.11 -15.47
N GLY A 65 22.93 0.68 -15.11
CA GLY A 65 22.01 1.31 -16.06
C GLY A 65 20.93 0.38 -16.66
N THR A 66 20.89 -0.88 -16.25
CA THR A 66 19.89 -1.87 -16.68
C THR A 66 19.07 -2.39 -15.47
N PRO A 67 17.85 -2.91 -15.65
CA PRO A 67 17.06 -3.48 -14.56
C PRO A 67 17.85 -4.51 -13.75
N ASP A 68 17.88 -4.37 -12.42
CA ASP A 68 18.51 -5.37 -11.53
C ASP A 68 17.61 -6.61 -11.39
N THR A 69 17.65 -7.46 -12.40
CA THR A 69 16.85 -8.68 -12.46
C THR A 69 17.18 -9.67 -11.35
N ALA A 70 18.40 -9.65 -10.81
CA ALA A 70 18.77 -10.50 -9.68
C ALA A 70 18.03 -10.07 -8.41
N TYR A 71 18.00 -8.77 -8.12
CA TYR A 71 17.23 -8.22 -7.01
C TYR A 71 15.71 -8.40 -7.23
N PHE A 72 15.23 -8.19 -8.46
CA PHE A 72 13.81 -8.42 -8.79
C PHE A 72 13.40 -9.86 -8.49
N ASN A 73 14.20 -10.83 -8.95
CA ASN A 73 13.91 -12.24 -8.71
C ASN A 73 13.93 -12.58 -7.21
N TYR A 74 14.87 -12.02 -6.45
CA TYR A 74 14.91 -12.19 -4.99
C TYR A 74 13.59 -11.74 -4.34
N LYS A 75 13.10 -10.54 -4.67
CA LYS A 75 11.82 -10.03 -4.13
C LYS A 75 10.60 -10.79 -4.65
N ILE A 76 10.63 -11.29 -5.87
CA ILE A 76 9.56 -12.12 -6.44
C ILE A 76 9.49 -13.48 -5.75
N GLU A 77 10.63 -14.12 -5.45
CA GLU A 77 10.61 -15.38 -4.69
C GLU A 77 10.10 -15.19 -3.26
N GLU A 78 10.44 -14.08 -2.60
CA GLU A 78 9.85 -13.69 -1.32
C GLU A 78 8.31 -13.51 -1.44
N ALA A 79 7.84 -12.85 -2.48
CA ALA A 79 6.41 -12.68 -2.74
C ALA A 79 5.68 -14.02 -2.97
N LYS A 80 6.26 -14.92 -3.76
CA LYS A 80 5.70 -16.26 -4.01
C LYS A 80 5.59 -17.08 -2.73
N TYR A 81 6.56 -16.94 -1.83
CA TYR A 81 6.49 -17.55 -0.51
C TYR A 81 5.26 -17.04 0.27
N TYR A 82 5.08 -15.71 0.37
CA TYR A 82 3.92 -15.16 1.08
C TYR A 82 2.59 -15.48 0.37
N ALA A 83 2.58 -15.49 -0.95
CA ALA A 83 1.41 -15.84 -1.75
C ALA A 83 0.94 -17.29 -1.54
N GLY A 84 1.85 -18.19 -1.16
CA GLY A 84 1.54 -19.58 -0.87
C GLY A 84 1.13 -19.86 0.57
N LEU A 85 1.03 -18.85 1.44
CA LEU A 85 0.68 -19.03 2.84
C LEU A 85 -0.84 -19.07 3.05
N ASP A 86 -1.29 -20.01 3.88
CA ASP A 86 -2.71 -20.15 4.20
C ASP A 86 -3.27 -18.86 4.86
N GLY A 87 -4.42 -18.40 4.37
CA GLY A 87 -5.16 -17.28 4.91
C GLY A 87 -4.67 -15.91 4.46
N VAL A 88 -3.59 -15.82 3.69
CA VAL A 88 -3.18 -14.58 3.01
C VAL A 88 -4.13 -14.31 1.86
N SER A 89 -4.70 -13.09 1.79
CA SER A 89 -5.68 -12.67 0.79
C SER A 89 -5.09 -11.71 -0.26
N GLY A 90 -3.89 -11.20 -0.03
CA GLY A 90 -3.23 -10.30 -0.97
C GLY A 90 -1.80 -9.92 -0.57
N LEU A 91 -1.13 -9.25 -1.50
CA LEU A 91 0.19 -8.67 -1.29
C LEU A 91 0.17 -7.19 -1.65
N GLN A 92 0.75 -6.35 -0.80
CA GLN A 92 0.97 -4.94 -1.07
C GLN A 92 2.44 -4.67 -1.28
N ILE A 93 2.79 -4.05 -2.40
CA ILE A 93 4.15 -3.58 -2.68
C ILE A 93 4.27 -2.09 -2.39
N ASP A 94 5.20 -1.76 -1.52
CA ASP A 94 5.54 -0.40 -1.15
C ASP A 94 6.98 -0.07 -1.52
N TYR A 95 7.31 1.23 -1.57
CA TYR A 95 8.61 1.73 -2.01
C TYR A 95 9.00 1.22 -3.40
N ILE A 96 8.04 1.03 -4.31
CA ILE A 96 8.30 0.73 -5.72
C ILE A 96 8.69 2.03 -6.46
N ARG A 97 9.73 2.70 -5.97
CA ARG A 97 10.09 4.04 -6.40
C ARG A 97 11.53 4.44 -6.08
N TYR A 98 11.99 5.50 -6.72
CA TYR A 98 13.15 6.27 -6.27
C TYR A 98 12.79 7.19 -5.10
N GLU A 99 13.79 7.74 -4.43
CA GLU A 99 13.59 8.67 -3.31
C GLU A 99 12.93 10.00 -3.75
N GLY A 100 13.18 10.43 -4.98
CA GLY A 100 12.66 11.69 -5.55
C GLY A 100 13.51 12.18 -6.72
N ASP A 101 14.38 11.36 -7.24
CA ASP A 101 15.39 11.73 -8.25
C ASP A 101 15.39 10.82 -9.48
N ALA A 102 14.27 10.14 -9.76
CA ALA A 102 14.13 9.20 -10.88
C ALA A 102 14.50 9.81 -12.23
N TYR A 103 14.30 11.13 -12.40
CA TYR A 103 14.68 11.87 -13.63
C TYR A 103 16.16 11.78 -13.97
N LYS A 104 17.02 11.41 -13.01
CA LYS A 104 18.47 11.16 -13.24
C LYS A 104 18.73 9.80 -13.90
N TYR A 105 17.75 8.92 -13.96
CA TYR A 105 17.91 7.53 -14.37
C TYR A 105 17.01 7.20 -15.56
N PRO A 106 17.46 7.37 -16.82
CA PRO A 106 16.60 7.26 -18.02
C PRO A 106 15.78 5.96 -18.12
N ASN A 107 16.31 4.85 -17.59
CA ASN A 107 15.63 3.54 -17.62
C ASN A 107 14.89 3.22 -16.31
N GLY A 108 14.87 4.13 -15.33
CA GLY A 108 14.37 3.88 -13.98
C GLY A 108 12.89 3.57 -13.94
N THR A 109 12.08 4.38 -14.60
CA THR A 109 10.62 4.20 -14.68
C THR A 109 10.27 2.87 -15.37
N ALA A 110 10.96 2.55 -16.48
CA ALA A 110 10.75 1.29 -17.18
C ALA A 110 11.13 0.06 -16.30
N ALA A 111 12.22 0.18 -15.52
CA ALA A 111 12.65 -0.89 -14.61
C ALA A 111 11.63 -1.12 -13.48
N ILE A 112 11.09 -0.06 -12.88
CA ILE A 112 10.02 -0.15 -11.86
C ILE A 112 8.78 -0.82 -12.46
N THR A 113 8.33 -0.37 -13.61
CA THR A 113 7.18 -0.96 -14.31
C THR A 113 7.39 -2.43 -14.64
N GLN A 114 8.59 -2.79 -15.11
CA GLN A 114 8.96 -4.20 -15.36
C GLN A 114 8.91 -5.03 -14.08
N PHE A 115 9.41 -4.50 -12.97
CA PHE A 115 9.33 -5.18 -11.67
C PHE A 115 7.88 -5.44 -11.27
N VAL A 116 7.03 -4.39 -11.28
CA VAL A 116 5.61 -4.50 -10.90
C VAL A 116 4.87 -5.54 -11.75
N LYS A 117 5.09 -5.52 -13.07
CA LYS A 117 4.53 -6.53 -13.97
C LYS A 117 4.96 -7.94 -13.58
N SER A 118 6.28 -8.17 -13.47
CA SER A 118 6.82 -9.50 -13.17
C SER A 118 6.38 -10.01 -11.78
N PHE A 119 6.29 -9.11 -10.81
CA PHE A 119 5.79 -9.39 -9.46
C PHE A 119 4.34 -9.87 -9.52
N SER A 120 3.46 -9.06 -10.10
CA SER A 120 2.02 -9.38 -10.18
C SER A 120 1.77 -10.69 -10.95
N GLU A 121 2.38 -10.87 -12.12
CA GLU A 121 2.28 -12.10 -12.88
C GLU A 121 2.75 -13.33 -12.08
N SER A 122 3.79 -13.18 -11.28
CA SER A 122 4.33 -14.27 -10.46
C SER A 122 3.42 -14.62 -9.29
N VAL A 123 2.87 -13.62 -8.60
CA VAL A 123 1.89 -13.81 -7.52
C VAL A 123 0.63 -14.46 -8.05
N LYS A 124 0.08 -13.97 -9.16
CA LYS A 124 -1.13 -14.52 -9.80
C LYS A 124 -0.95 -15.94 -10.35
N LYS A 125 0.29 -16.37 -10.62
CA LYS A 125 0.58 -17.78 -10.95
C LYS A 125 0.54 -18.70 -9.74
N VAL A 126 0.84 -18.20 -8.53
CA VAL A 126 0.71 -18.98 -7.29
C VAL A 126 -0.76 -19.11 -6.92
N ASP A 127 -1.46 -17.96 -6.84
CA ASP A 127 -2.89 -17.92 -6.60
C ASP A 127 -3.52 -16.72 -7.34
N PRO A 128 -4.35 -16.97 -8.37
CA PRO A 128 -4.99 -15.90 -9.16
C PRO A 128 -6.03 -15.09 -8.36
N SER A 129 -6.50 -15.57 -7.22
CA SER A 129 -7.47 -14.88 -6.37
C SER A 129 -6.86 -13.79 -5.49
N LEU A 130 -5.54 -13.84 -5.23
CA LEU A 130 -4.86 -12.87 -4.37
C LEU A 130 -4.93 -11.45 -4.94
N THR A 131 -5.27 -10.49 -4.11
CA THR A 131 -5.19 -9.07 -4.48
C THR A 131 -3.75 -8.58 -4.47
N VAL A 132 -3.29 -8.01 -5.58
CA VAL A 132 -2.01 -7.30 -5.68
C VAL A 132 -2.27 -5.81 -5.63
N SER A 133 -1.74 -5.12 -4.62
CA SER A 133 -1.85 -3.66 -4.48
C SER A 133 -0.50 -2.98 -4.48
N ALA A 134 -0.45 -1.76 -5.00
CA ALA A 134 0.77 -0.95 -5.09
C ALA A 134 0.60 0.40 -4.41
N THR A 135 1.45 0.70 -3.43
CA THR A 135 1.51 2.02 -2.80
C THR A 135 2.30 2.98 -3.70
N VAL A 136 1.72 4.14 -3.96
CA VAL A 136 2.31 5.15 -4.85
C VAL A 136 2.31 6.55 -4.23
N MET A 137 3.17 7.41 -4.76
CA MET A 137 3.17 8.83 -4.42
C MET A 137 1.95 9.51 -5.06
N PRO A 138 1.35 10.51 -4.40
CA PRO A 138 0.08 11.11 -4.84
C PRO A 138 0.23 12.20 -5.91
N GLU A 139 1.44 12.42 -6.43
CA GLU A 139 1.68 13.43 -7.45
C GLU A 139 1.35 12.92 -8.87
N GLU A 140 0.69 13.74 -9.67
CA GLU A 140 0.39 13.45 -11.08
C GLU A 140 1.65 13.19 -11.93
N ASN A 141 2.76 13.82 -11.57
CA ASN A 141 4.07 13.64 -12.21
C ASN A 141 4.98 12.65 -11.45
N ALA A 142 4.41 11.67 -10.77
CA ALA A 142 5.14 10.65 -10.02
C ALA A 142 6.17 9.88 -10.87
N SER A 143 5.97 9.77 -12.19
CA SER A 143 6.95 9.16 -13.08
C SER A 143 8.26 9.96 -13.16
N TYR A 144 8.20 11.28 -13.14
CA TYR A 144 9.38 12.15 -13.23
C TYR A 144 10.25 12.09 -11.96
N TYR A 145 9.59 12.22 -10.79
CA TYR A 145 10.33 12.26 -9.53
C TYR A 145 10.62 10.87 -8.95
N TYR A 146 9.67 9.96 -9.07
CA TYR A 146 9.69 8.68 -8.35
C TYR A 146 9.82 7.47 -9.28
N GLY A 147 9.69 7.66 -10.59
CA GLY A 147 9.70 6.56 -11.55
C GLY A 147 8.42 5.73 -11.57
N GLN A 148 7.32 6.26 -11.04
CA GLN A 148 6.02 5.60 -10.98
C GLN A 148 5.12 6.05 -12.14
N ASP A 149 5.08 5.28 -13.21
CA ASP A 149 4.14 5.47 -14.32
C ASP A 149 2.79 4.87 -13.93
N ILE A 150 1.93 5.70 -13.31
CA ILE A 150 0.65 5.28 -12.75
C ILE A 150 -0.24 4.59 -13.79
N PRO A 151 -0.47 5.15 -15.01
CA PRO A 151 -1.28 4.50 -16.02
C PRO A 151 -0.78 3.12 -16.45
N THR A 152 0.54 2.91 -16.41
CA THR A 152 1.13 1.63 -16.79
C THR A 152 1.16 0.65 -15.62
N ILE A 153 1.44 1.12 -14.40
CA ILE A 153 1.37 0.30 -13.17
C ILE A 153 -0.05 -0.25 -12.99
N GLY A 154 -1.08 0.58 -13.21
CA GLY A 154 -2.49 0.19 -13.07
C GLY A 154 -2.95 -0.95 -14.00
N LYS A 155 -2.19 -1.26 -15.04
CA LYS A 155 -2.47 -2.42 -15.91
C LYS A 155 -2.05 -3.76 -15.29
N TYR A 156 -1.21 -3.72 -14.27
CA TYR A 156 -0.60 -4.92 -13.70
C TYR A 156 -1.03 -5.22 -12.27
N VAL A 157 -1.60 -4.24 -11.55
CA VAL A 157 -2.06 -4.42 -10.17
C VAL A 157 -3.59 -4.35 -10.09
N ASP A 158 -4.18 -5.00 -9.09
CA ASP A 158 -5.62 -4.91 -8.86
C ASP A 158 -6.01 -3.60 -8.19
N VAL A 159 -5.09 -3.01 -7.40
CA VAL A 159 -5.33 -1.81 -6.62
C VAL A 159 -4.12 -0.88 -6.64
N ILE A 160 -4.36 0.41 -6.85
CA ILE A 160 -3.40 1.48 -6.60
C ILE A 160 -3.77 2.19 -5.31
N VAL A 161 -2.75 2.45 -4.48
CA VAL A 161 -2.89 3.09 -3.17
C VAL A 161 -2.07 4.38 -3.13
N PRO A 162 -2.63 5.53 -3.58
CA PRO A 162 -1.94 6.81 -3.44
C PRO A 162 -1.89 7.24 -1.97
N MET A 163 -0.70 7.59 -1.48
CA MET A 163 -0.45 8.03 -0.11
C MET A 163 -0.85 9.49 0.08
N MET A 164 -2.15 9.76 0.23
CA MET A 164 -2.65 11.13 0.38
C MET A 164 -2.49 11.66 1.80
N TYR A 165 -1.23 11.73 2.24
CA TYR A 165 -0.83 12.20 3.57
C TYR A 165 -0.80 13.73 3.58
N LYS A 166 -2.00 14.35 3.60
CA LYS A 166 -2.17 15.80 3.40
C LYS A 166 -1.32 16.67 4.32
N GLY A 167 -1.03 16.21 5.54
CA GLY A 167 -0.17 16.94 6.46
C GLY A 167 1.29 17.00 6.01
N ASN A 168 1.83 15.92 5.42
CA ASN A 168 3.17 15.92 4.83
C ASN A 168 3.25 16.87 3.63
N TYR A 169 2.17 16.93 2.85
CA TYR A 169 2.06 17.78 1.65
C TYR A 169 1.57 19.21 1.94
N GLN A 170 1.29 19.54 3.21
CA GLN A 170 0.71 20.82 3.63
C GLN A 170 -0.56 21.18 2.83
N GLN A 171 -1.39 20.20 2.59
CA GLN A 171 -2.61 20.27 1.81
C GLN A 171 -3.87 20.25 2.68
N ASN A 172 -5.01 20.56 2.08
CA ASN A 172 -6.33 20.49 2.71
C ASN A 172 -7.17 19.36 2.14
N SER A 173 -8.40 19.19 2.64
CA SER A 173 -9.30 18.13 2.21
C SER A 173 -9.75 18.27 0.74
N SER A 174 -9.75 19.47 0.15
CA SER A 174 -10.05 19.63 -1.28
C SER A 174 -8.98 19.00 -2.17
N TRP A 175 -7.73 18.94 -1.70
CA TRP A 175 -6.68 18.20 -2.40
C TRP A 175 -6.97 16.71 -2.46
N ILE A 176 -7.52 16.11 -1.38
CA ILE A 176 -7.95 14.69 -1.39
C ILE A 176 -8.97 14.46 -2.52
N GLN A 177 -9.95 15.36 -2.65
CA GLN A 177 -10.96 15.28 -3.71
C GLN A 177 -10.31 15.27 -5.11
N ASN A 178 -9.57 16.32 -5.45
CA ASN A 178 -9.00 16.51 -6.79
C ASN A 178 -8.01 15.39 -7.15
N THR A 179 -7.19 14.98 -6.19
CA THR A 179 -6.20 13.93 -6.40
C THR A 179 -6.88 12.56 -6.55
N THR A 180 -7.94 12.28 -5.80
CA THR A 180 -8.73 11.05 -5.97
C THR A 180 -9.31 10.97 -7.38
N GLU A 181 -9.95 12.04 -7.85
CA GLU A 181 -10.53 12.12 -9.19
C GLU A 181 -9.45 11.86 -10.27
N TRP A 182 -8.27 12.47 -10.11
CA TRP A 182 -7.16 12.23 -11.03
C TRP A 182 -6.76 10.75 -11.08
N PHE A 183 -6.57 10.09 -9.93
CA PHE A 183 -6.18 8.67 -9.88
C PHE A 183 -7.26 7.77 -10.46
N VAL A 184 -8.53 8.01 -10.16
CA VAL A 184 -9.66 7.25 -10.74
C VAL A 184 -9.65 7.33 -12.28
N ASN A 185 -9.33 8.49 -12.83
CA ASN A 185 -9.32 8.70 -14.28
C ASN A 185 -8.03 8.23 -14.98
N ASN A 186 -6.93 7.99 -14.24
CA ASN A 186 -5.62 7.73 -14.83
C ASN A 186 -4.99 6.38 -14.44
N SER A 187 -5.69 5.53 -13.68
CA SER A 187 -5.14 4.25 -13.21
C SER A 187 -5.64 3.02 -13.99
N GLY A 188 -6.24 3.23 -15.15
CA GLY A 188 -6.81 2.13 -15.96
C GLY A 188 -7.92 1.39 -15.23
N ASP A 189 -7.85 0.06 -15.19
CA ASP A 189 -8.87 -0.77 -14.54
C ASP A 189 -8.58 -1.05 -13.04
N ALA A 190 -7.45 -0.57 -12.51
CA ALA A 190 -7.10 -0.74 -11.11
C ALA A 190 -8.08 0.01 -10.19
N LYS A 191 -8.51 -0.65 -9.11
CA LYS A 191 -9.26 0.00 -8.03
C LYS A 191 -8.38 1.03 -7.32
N ILE A 192 -9.00 2.08 -6.81
CA ILE A 192 -8.29 3.13 -6.07
C ILE A 192 -8.67 3.07 -4.60
N TRP A 193 -7.68 2.80 -3.75
CA TRP A 193 -7.82 2.87 -2.29
C TRP A 193 -6.95 4.01 -1.76
N ILE A 194 -7.57 4.99 -1.13
CA ILE A 194 -6.88 6.20 -0.68
C ILE A 194 -6.18 5.97 0.64
N GLY A 195 -4.86 6.16 0.68
CA GLY A 195 -4.07 6.15 1.92
C GLY A 195 -4.23 7.46 2.68
N LEU A 196 -4.83 7.43 3.88
CA LEU A 196 -4.99 8.55 4.78
C LEU A 196 -4.08 8.39 6.01
N GLN A 197 -3.39 9.47 6.40
CA GLN A 197 -2.51 9.48 7.56
C GLN A 197 -3.30 9.81 8.84
N THR A 198 -3.21 8.94 9.86
CA THR A 198 -3.95 9.09 11.13
C THR A 198 -3.34 10.12 12.09
N TYR A 199 -2.23 10.72 11.71
CA TYR A 199 -1.48 11.74 12.46
C TYR A 199 -1.10 12.91 11.56
N LYS A 200 -0.69 14.03 12.13
CA LYS A 200 -0.54 15.30 11.41
C LYS A 200 0.53 15.27 10.32
N SER A 201 1.72 14.73 10.60
CA SER A 201 2.80 14.57 9.62
C SER A 201 3.92 13.70 10.20
N ASP A 202 4.87 13.28 9.37
CA ASP A 202 6.03 12.52 9.81
C ASP A 202 6.94 13.30 10.79
N PHE A 203 6.83 14.64 10.78
CA PHE A 203 7.51 15.52 11.72
C PHE A 203 6.65 15.85 12.96
N ASN A 204 5.36 15.53 12.92
CA ASN A 204 4.42 15.79 14.01
C ASN A 204 3.41 14.64 14.11
N VAL A 205 3.70 13.68 14.98
CA VAL A 205 2.88 12.48 15.20
C VAL A 205 1.62 12.72 16.05
N THR A 206 1.27 13.98 16.33
CA THR A 206 -0.02 14.30 16.98
C THR A 206 -1.17 13.78 16.11
N LYS A 207 -2.12 13.09 16.72
CA LYS A 207 -3.26 12.49 16.03
C LYS A 207 -4.07 13.52 15.23
N THR A 208 -4.49 13.14 14.04
CA THR A 208 -5.46 13.89 13.24
C THR A 208 -6.84 13.72 13.87
N PRO A 209 -7.65 14.78 14.06
CA PRO A 209 -9.00 14.65 14.58
C PRO A 209 -9.84 13.67 13.75
N VAL A 210 -10.58 12.79 14.40
CA VAL A 210 -11.37 11.75 13.72
C VAL A 210 -12.36 12.36 12.74
N LYS A 211 -13.04 13.46 13.13
CA LYS A 211 -13.95 14.18 12.24
C LYS A 211 -13.28 14.63 10.93
N GLU A 212 -12.02 15.02 10.99
CA GLU A 212 -11.24 15.41 9.83
C GLU A 212 -10.94 14.20 8.93
N LEU A 213 -10.54 13.08 9.51
CA LEU A 213 -10.30 11.82 8.78
C LEU A 213 -11.58 11.28 8.11
N MET A 214 -12.71 11.30 8.82
CA MET A 214 -14.00 10.88 8.28
C MET A 214 -14.47 11.79 7.14
N ASN A 215 -14.17 13.09 7.22
CA ASN A 215 -14.44 14.00 6.11
C ASN A 215 -13.53 13.73 4.90
N ASP A 216 -12.25 13.43 5.11
CA ASP A 216 -11.32 13.04 4.05
C ASP A 216 -11.74 11.72 3.39
N GLN A 217 -12.16 10.73 4.19
CA GLN A 217 -12.77 9.49 3.70
C GLN A 217 -13.98 9.77 2.81
N LYS A 218 -14.89 10.63 3.28
CA LYS A 218 -16.07 11.01 2.50
C LYS A 218 -15.69 11.65 1.15
N PHE A 219 -14.73 12.57 1.14
CA PHE A 219 -14.23 13.16 -0.10
C PHE A 219 -13.65 12.11 -1.05
N ALA A 220 -12.91 11.13 -0.53
CA ALA A 220 -12.39 10.04 -1.34
C ALA A 220 -13.51 9.25 -2.01
N PHE A 221 -14.50 8.79 -1.25
CA PHE A 221 -15.63 8.01 -1.79
C PHE A 221 -16.52 8.82 -2.74
N ASP A 222 -16.82 10.07 -2.41
CA ASP A 222 -17.62 10.96 -3.28
C ASP A 222 -16.96 11.19 -4.65
N ASN A 223 -15.65 10.98 -4.75
CA ASN A 223 -14.87 11.14 -5.99
C ASN A 223 -14.37 9.82 -6.59
N GLY A 224 -15.01 8.72 -6.26
CA GLY A 224 -14.88 7.44 -6.96
C GLY A 224 -13.84 6.48 -6.37
N ALA A 225 -13.26 6.76 -5.20
CA ALA A 225 -12.44 5.78 -4.51
C ALA A 225 -13.23 4.51 -4.19
N ASN A 226 -12.59 3.35 -4.31
CA ASN A 226 -13.16 2.05 -3.99
C ASN A 226 -12.89 1.61 -2.54
N GLY A 227 -12.00 2.32 -1.85
CA GLY A 227 -11.63 2.03 -0.47
C GLY A 227 -10.76 3.12 0.14
N VAL A 228 -10.56 3.03 1.45
CA VAL A 228 -9.66 3.90 2.21
C VAL A 228 -8.79 3.05 3.12
N ILE A 229 -7.53 3.41 3.23
CA ILE A 229 -6.55 2.78 4.11
C ILE A 229 -6.07 3.82 5.11
N TYR A 230 -6.13 3.49 6.39
CA TYR A 230 -5.62 4.36 7.44
C TYR A 230 -4.19 3.98 7.83
N PHE A 231 -3.25 4.84 7.60
CA PHE A 231 -1.87 4.71 8.02
C PHE A 231 -1.63 5.61 9.24
N ARG A 232 -1.39 5.08 10.40
CA ARG A 232 -1.30 3.67 10.76
C ARG A 232 -2.03 3.37 12.05
N TRP A 233 -2.32 2.11 12.28
CA TRP A 233 -2.90 1.62 13.52
C TRP A 233 -2.01 1.95 14.74
N GLY A 234 -2.65 2.22 15.88
CA GLY A 234 -1.96 2.52 17.15
C GLY A 234 -1.55 3.98 17.34
N LEU A 235 -1.76 4.87 16.36
CA LEU A 235 -1.50 6.32 16.50
C LEU A 235 -2.76 7.17 16.64
N ASN A 236 -3.94 6.58 16.50
CA ASN A 236 -5.21 7.29 16.67
C ASN A 236 -6.28 6.35 17.27
N GLU A 237 -6.27 6.22 18.59
CA GLU A 237 -7.17 5.36 19.35
C GLU A 237 -8.65 5.78 19.21
N GLU A 238 -8.92 7.06 18.93
CA GLU A 238 -10.27 7.55 18.72
C GLU A 238 -10.84 7.01 17.41
N LEU A 239 -10.04 6.96 16.34
CA LEU A 239 -10.44 6.37 15.07
C LEU A 239 -10.75 4.88 15.22
N GLU A 240 -9.99 4.17 16.05
CA GLU A 240 -10.20 2.75 16.32
C GLU A 240 -11.53 2.46 17.05
N ASN A 241 -12.23 3.48 17.54
CA ASN A 241 -13.55 3.37 18.17
C ASN A 241 -14.70 3.80 17.26
N GLU A 242 -14.43 4.34 16.08
CA GLU A 242 -15.43 4.83 15.14
C GLU A 242 -15.89 3.73 14.18
N LYS A 243 -17.15 3.86 13.71
CA LYS A 243 -17.64 3.08 12.56
C LYS A 243 -17.09 3.69 11.27
N LEU A 244 -16.35 2.90 10.51
CA LEU A 244 -15.66 3.30 9.30
C LEU A 244 -16.45 3.02 8.00
N ASN A 245 -17.75 2.72 8.14
CA ASN A 245 -18.69 2.38 7.04
C ASN A 245 -19.38 3.62 6.50
#